data_aa041134b44019407f4a4b93d9e71da3
#
_entry.id   aa041134b44019407f4a4b93d9e71da3
#
_cell.length_a   1.000
_cell.length_b   1.000
_cell.length_c   1.000
_cell.angle_alpha   90.00
_cell.angle_beta   90.00
_cell.angle_gamma   90.00
#
_symmetry.space_group_name_H-M   'P 1'
#
loop_
_entity.id
_entity.type
_entity.pdbx_description
1 polymer ?
#
loop_
_entity_poly.entity_id
_entity_poly.type
_entity_poly.pdbx_seq_one_letter_code
_entity_poly.pdbx_strand_id
1 'polypeptide(L)'
;MSERVTASLNAYRALPKVELHRHLEGSLRLDTLLDVAQQHGITIPADVLRLSTLVQIQEEDKFTFQNFLSKFNTLRLFYRSPDVIHRITREAVEDAARDNVKYMELRFTPVALSRAERFPLHDVINWVVASSKEAAGRYNINVKLIASVNRHESAEIAEQVAWL
;
A
#
# COMPACT_ATOMS: atom_id res chain seq x y z
N MET A 1 -11.61 -25.06 12.77
CA MET A 1 -12.68 -24.35 12.01
C MET A 1 -13.63 -25.39 11.45
N SER A 2 -14.96 -25.23 11.55
CA SER A 2 -15.90 -26.23 11.04
C SER A 2 -15.91 -26.24 9.50
N GLU A 3 -16.19 -27.42 8.90
CA GLU A 3 -16.26 -27.57 7.42
C GLU A 3 -17.22 -26.56 6.77
N ARG A 4 -18.34 -26.22 7.44
CA ARG A 4 -19.29 -25.22 6.96
C ARG A 4 -18.67 -23.81 6.87
N VAL A 5 -17.86 -23.41 7.85
CA VAL A 5 -17.18 -22.10 7.85
C VAL A 5 -16.15 -22.07 6.72
N THR A 6 -15.40 -23.14 6.53
CA THR A 6 -14.42 -23.24 5.44
C THR A 6 -15.08 -23.18 4.06
N ALA A 7 -16.20 -23.89 3.86
CA ALA A 7 -16.97 -23.86 2.62
C ALA A 7 -17.51 -22.45 2.31
N SER A 8 -18.04 -21.75 3.33
CA SER A 8 -18.52 -20.37 3.19
C SER A 8 -17.40 -19.40 2.81
N LEU A 9 -16.22 -19.50 3.47
CA LEU A 9 -15.07 -18.64 3.15
C LEU A 9 -14.57 -18.87 1.71
N ASN A 10 -14.52 -20.10 1.25
CA ASN A 10 -14.13 -20.42 -0.13
C ASN A 10 -15.14 -19.87 -1.15
N ALA A 11 -16.44 -19.92 -0.85
CA ALA A 11 -17.47 -19.31 -1.68
C ALA A 11 -17.27 -17.80 -1.80
N TYR A 12 -17.04 -17.09 -0.67
CA TYR A 12 -16.76 -15.64 -0.71
C TYR A 12 -15.48 -15.29 -1.45
N ARG A 13 -14.42 -16.09 -1.32
CA ARG A 13 -13.18 -15.87 -2.08
C ARG A 13 -13.39 -16.02 -3.58
N ALA A 14 -14.26 -16.92 -4.01
CA ALA A 14 -14.57 -17.16 -5.42
C ALA A 14 -15.42 -16.06 -6.05
N LEU A 15 -16.14 -15.25 -5.26
CA LEU A 15 -16.94 -14.15 -5.80
C LEU A 15 -16.06 -13.07 -6.41
N PRO A 16 -16.41 -12.55 -7.60
CA PRO A 16 -15.76 -11.35 -8.12
C PRO A 16 -16.09 -10.15 -7.24
N LYS A 17 -15.06 -9.33 -6.95
CA LYS A 17 -15.16 -8.20 -6.04
C LYS A 17 -14.80 -6.90 -6.74
N VAL A 18 -15.29 -5.80 -6.17
CA VAL A 18 -14.91 -4.44 -6.51
C VAL A 18 -14.34 -3.80 -5.23
N GLU A 19 -13.22 -3.13 -5.34
CA GLU A 19 -12.61 -2.40 -4.24
C GLU A 19 -12.42 -0.92 -4.62
N LEU A 20 -13.21 -0.04 -4.02
CA LEU A 20 -13.27 1.37 -4.38
C LEU A 20 -12.37 2.28 -3.54
N HIS A 21 -11.66 1.74 -2.54
CA HIS A 21 -10.84 2.57 -1.63
C HIS A 21 -9.72 1.76 -0.96
N ARG A 22 -8.65 1.50 -1.70
CA ARG A 22 -7.42 0.90 -1.14
C ARG A 22 -6.31 1.93 -1.12
N HIS A 23 -5.61 2.05 0.01
CA HIS A 23 -4.42 2.88 0.12
C HIS A 23 -3.16 2.05 -0.15
N LEU A 24 -2.32 2.51 -1.08
CA LEU A 24 -1.03 1.88 -1.36
C LEU A 24 -0.15 1.83 -0.12
N GLU A 25 -0.10 2.94 0.64
CA GLU A 25 0.72 3.09 1.84
C GLU A 25 0.33 2.14 2.98
N GLY A 26 -0.87 1.60 2.97
CA GLY A 26 -1.36 0.63 3.95
C GLY A 26 -1.38 -0.81 3.44
N SER A 27 -0.89 -1.06 2.22
CA SER A 27 -0.99 -2.37 1.56
C SER A 27 0.35 -3.13 1.50
N LEU A 28 1.32 -2.78 2.35
CA LEU A 28 2.64 -3.41 2.34
C LEU A 28 2.62 -4.76 3.07
N ARG A 29 3.19 -5.77 2.43
CA ARG A 29 3.36 -7.11 3.03
C ARG A 29 4.43 -7.08 4.11
N LEU A 30 4.25 -7.84 5.20
CA LEU A 30 5.21 -7.90 6.30
C LEU A 30 6.57 -8.46 5.87
N ASP A 31 6.57 -9.48 5.02
CA ASP A 31 7.80 -10.06 4.44
C ASP A 31 8.55 -9.04 3.57
N THR A 32 7.84 -8.26 2.77
CA THR A 32 8.42 -7.17 2.00
C THR A 32 9.05 -6.11 2.90
N LEU A 33 8.39 -5.75 4.01
CA LEU A 33 8.96 -4.81 4.98
C LEU A 33 10.27 -5.34 5.59
N LEU A 34 10.34 -6.62 5.94
CA LEU A 34 11.57 -7.26 6.44
C LEU A 34 12.70 -7.23 5.41
N ASP A 35 12.40 -7.61 4.15
CA ASP A 35 13.38 -7.58 3.07
C ASP A 35 13.92 -6.18 2.82
N VAL A 36 13.05 -5.19 2.71
CA VAL A 36 13.43 -3.78 2.49
C VAL A 36 14.25 -3.25 3.67
N ALA A 37 13.86 -3.59 4.90
CA ALA A 37 14.62 -3.18 6.08
C ALA A 37 16.05 -3.74 6.05
N GLN A 38 16.21 -5.00 5.70
CA GLN A 38 17.52 -5.62 5.56
C GLN A 38 18.36 -4.97 4.46
N GLN A 39 17.75 -4.74 3.28
CA GLN A 39 18.43 -4.14 2.13
C GLN A 39 18.88 -2.70 2.36
N HIS A 40 18.09 -1.92 3.11
CA HIS A 40 18.31 -0.49 3.31
C HIS A 40 18.77 -0.12 4.73
N GLY A 41 19.09 -1.11 5.57
CA GLY A 41 19.58 -0.88 6.94
C GLY A 41 18.57 -0.16 7.84
N ILE A 42 17.26 -0.42 7.65
CA ILE A 42 16.21 0.18 8.48
C ILE A 42 16.11 -0.61 9.80
N THR A 43 16.25 0.08 10.91
CA THR A 43 16.14 -0.54 12.23
C THR A 43 14.67 -0.81 12.58
N ILE A 44 14.26 -2.06 12.50
CA ILE A 44 12.93 -2.56 12.89
C ILE A 44 13.07 -3.87 13.66
N PRO A 45 12.03 -4.31 14.40
CA PRO A 45 12.01 -5.65 14.98
C PRO A 45 12.12 -6.72 13.88
N ALA A 46 13.05 -7.67 14.05
CA ALA A 46 13.17 -8.83 13.15
C ALA A 46 12.01 -9.84 13.31
N ASP A 47 11.31 -9.77 14.42
CA ASP A 47 10.14 -10.60 14.71
C ASP A 47 8.91 -10.04 13.98
N VAL A 48 8.30 -10.87 13.13
CA VAL A 48 7.11 -10.52 12.32
C VAL A 48 5.94 -10.07 13.19
N LEU A 49 5.71 -10.70 14.34
CA LEU A 49 4.62 -10.32 15.26
C LEU A 49 4.86 -8.94 15.85
N ARG A 50 6.08 -8.63 16.26
CA ARG A 50 6.44 -7.30 16.73
C ARG A 50 6.39 -6.25 15.62
N LEU A 51 6.81 -6.59 14.40
CA LEU A 51 6.67 -5.69 13.27
C LEU A 51 5.20 -5.42 12.98
N SER A 52 4.34 -6.45 12.98
CA SER A 52 2.91 -6.27 12.73
C SER A 52 2.26 -5.28 13.70
N THR A 53 2.64 -5.28 14.98
CA THR A 53 2.10 -4.30 15.95
C THR A 53 2.47 -2.85 15.63
N LEU A 54 3.55 -2.61 14.91
CA LEU A 54 3.98 -1.27 14.51
C LEU A 54 3.29 -0.76 13.24
N VAL A 55 2.86 -1.66 12.35
CA VAL A 55 2.37 -1.30 11.01
C VAL A 55 0.92 -1.70 10.74
N GLN A 56 0.32 -2.52 11.60
CA GLN A 56 -1.07 -2.98 11.48
C GLN A 56 -1.86 -2.65 12.74
N ILE A 57 -3.17 -2.47 12.59
CA ILE A 57 -4.08 -2.36 13.73
C ILE A 57 -4.25 -3.75 14.35
N GLN A 58 -4.12 -3.83 15.67
CA GLN A 58 -4.33 -5.05 16.47
C GLN A 58 -5.70 -4.99 17.17
N GLU A 59 -6.23 -6.14 17.60
CA GLU A 59 -7.52 -6.20 18.31
C GLU A 59 -7.49 -5.42 19.62
N GLU A 60 -6.34 -5.38 20.30
CA GLU A 60 -6.14 -4.68 21.56
C GLU A 60 -5.84 -3.20 21.41
N ASP A 61 -5.65 -2.73 20.18
CA ASP A 61 -5.34 -1.33 19.91
C ASP A 61 -6.53 -0.42 20.26
N LYS A 62 -6.23 0.74 20.86
CA LYS A 62 -7.26 1.76 21.06
C LYS A 62 -7.72 2.29 19.71
N PHE A 63 -9.02 2.23 19.45
CA PHE A 63 -9.66 2.76 18.25
C PHE A 63 -9.66 4.30 18.27
N THR A 64 -8.49 4.90 18.10
CA THR A 64 -8.32 6.35 17.99
C THR A 64 -7.68 6.67 16.64
N PHE A 65 -8.06 7.81 16.07
CA PHE A 65 -7.45 8.33 14.84
C PHE A 65 -5.92 8.49 14.96
N GLN A 66 -5.46 8.90 16.14
CA GLN A 66 -4.03 9.06 16.42
C GLN A 66 -3.29 7.71 16.38
N ASN A 67 -3.85 6.65 16.96
CA ASN A 67 -3.24 5.32 16.90
C ASN A 67 -3.20 4.80 15.47
N PHE A 68 -4.28 4.96 14.71
CA PHE A 68 -4.32 4.61 13.30
C PHE A 68 -3.23 5.34 12.51
N LEU A 69 -3.09 6.65 12.67
CA LEU A 69 -2.07 7.43 11.95
C LEU A 69 -0.64 7.08 12.37
N SER A 70 -0.42 6.62 13.61
CA SER A 70 0.91 6.25 14.09
C SER A 70 1.55 5.12 13.28
N LYS A 71 0.74 4.19 12.75
CA LYS A 71 1.21 3.07 11.91
C LYS A 71 1.91 3.58 10.64
N PHE A 72 1.40 4.65 10.05
CA PHE A 72 2.00 5.26 8.85
C PHE A 72 3.37 5.90 9.11
N ASN A 73 3.70 6.28 10.34
CA ASN A 73 5.03 6.80 10.68
C ASN A 73 6.10 5.73 10.45
N THR A 74 5.81 4.47 10.81
CA THR A 74 6.70 3.34 10.56
C THR A 74 6.71 2.98 9.07
N LEU A 75 5.54 2.87 8.43
CA LEU A 75 5.43 2.50 7.01
C LEU A 75 6.20 3.45 6.08
N ARG A 76 6.23 4.75 6.40
CA ARG A 76 6.96 5.76 5.61
C ARG A 76 8.49 5.57 5.60
N LEU A 77 9.05 4.80 6.51
CA LEU A 77 10.49 4.51 6.54
C LEU A 77 10.92 3.59 5.39
N PHE A 78 9.99 2.93 4.74
CA PHE A 78 10.27 1.89 3.75
C PHE A 78 10.34 2.38 2.30
N TYR A 79 9.93 3.61 1.98
CA TYR A 79 9.95 4.15 0.61
C TYR A 79 11.37 4.63 0.23
N ARG A 80 12.32 3.68 0.14
CA ARG A 80 13.77 3.95 0.09
C ARG A 80 14.37 3.94 -1.31
N SER A 81 13.67 3.41 -2.31
CA SER A 81 14.16 3.37 -3.70
C SER A 81 13.00 3.25 -4.69
N PRO A 82 13.25 3.55 -5.98
CA PRO A 82 12.28 3.27 -7.05
C PRO A 82 11.85 1.80 -7.07
N ASP A 83 12.78 0.87 -6.89
CA ASP A 83 12.49 -0.57 -6.89
C ASP A 83 11.53 -0.98 -5.78
N VAL A 84 11.65 -0.37 -4.60
CA VAL A 84 10.69 -0.58 -3.50
C VAL A 84 9.30 -0.08 -3.90
N ILE A 85 9.19 1.13 -4.48
CA ILE A 85 7.90 1.68 -4.90
C ILE A 85 7.28 0.81 -6.00
N HIS A 86 8.07 0.35 -6.95
CA HIS A 86 7.64 -0.60 -7.99
C HIS A 86 7.14 -1.91 -7.36
N ARG A 87 7.89 -2.46 -6.40
CA ARG A 87 7.55 -3.73 -5.73
C ARG A 87 6.23 -3.62 -4.96
N ILE A 88 6.09 -2.64 -4.07
CA ILE A 88 4.88 -2.50 -3.24
C ILE A 88 3.63 -2.22 -4.07
N THR A 89 3.78 -1.48 -5.17
CA THR A 89 2.67 -1.21 -6.09
C THR A 89 2.20 -2.48 -6.80
N ARG A 90 3.13 -3.29 -7.31
CA ARG A 90 2.80 -4.58 -7.93
C ARG A 90 2.16 -5.53 -6.92
N GLU A 91 2.71 -5.63 -5.72
CA GLU A 91 2.19 -6.50 -4.65
C GLU A 91 0.77 -6.10 -4.24
N ALA A 92 0.46 -4.81 -4.12
CA ALA A 92 -0.89 -4.34 -3.79
C ALA A 92 -1.93 -4.75 -4.85
N VAL A 93 -1.57 -4.68 -6.14
CA VAL A 93 -2.43 -5.12 -7.25
C VAL A 93 -2.54 -6.65 -7.28
N GLU A 94 -1.45 -7.36 -7.08
CA GLU A 94 -1.42 -8.83 -7.00
C GLU A 94 -2.31 -9.37 -5.88
N ASP A 95 -2.24 -8.78 -4.69
CA ASP A 95 -3.04 -9.22 -3.54
C ASP A 95 -4.53 -9.00 -3.78
N ALA A 96 -4.90 -7.87 -4.40
CA ALA A 96 -6.29 -7.64 -4.81
C ALA A 96 -6.76 -8.69 -5.84
N ALA A 97 -5.94 -8.98 -6.84
CA ALA A 97 -6.28 -9.98 -7.86
C ALA A 97 -6.39 -11.40 -7.28
N ARG A 98 -5.53 -11.77 -6.33
CA ARG A 98 -5.57 -13.06 -5.60
C ARG A 98 -6.84 -13.22 -4.76
N ASP A 99 -7.40 -12.12 -4.26
CA ASP A 99 -8.71 -12.11 -3.59
C ASP A 99 -9.89 -11.96 -4.59
N ASN A 100 -9.65 -12.22 -5.87
CA ASN A 100 -10.63 -12.15 -6.94
C ASN A 100 -11.27 -10.76 -7.12
N VAL A 101 -10.55 -9.68 -6.78
CA VAL A 101 -10.96 -8.31 -7.14
C VAL A 101 -10.80 -8.12 -8.64
N LYS A 102 -11.84 -7.62 -9.31
CA LYS A 102 -11.87 -7.38 -10.75
C LYS A 102 -11.72 -5.91 -11.12
N TYR A 103 -12.05 -5.03 -10.20
CA TYR A 103 -11.89 -3.58 -10.33
C TYR A 103 -11.39 -3.01 -9.01
N MET A 104 -10.35 -2.19 -9.06
CA MET A 104 -9.76 -1.55 -7.87
C MET A 104 -9.48 -0.07 -8.11
N GLU A 105 -9.80 0.77 -7.14
CA GLU A 105 -9.33 2.15 -7.05
C GLU A 105 -8.21 2.23 -6.00
N LEU A 106 -6.96 2.32 -6.49
CA LEU A 106 -5.76 2.38 -5.65
C LEU A 106 -5.37 3.83 -5.43
N ARG A 107 -5.51 4.28 -4.20
CA ARG A 107 -5.12 5.62 -3.77
C ARG A 107 -3.69 5.62 -3.27
N PHE A 108 -2.91 6.63 -3.65
CA PHE A 108 -1.57 6.88 -3.14
C PHE A 108 -1.30 8.37 -2.97
N THR A 109 -0.36 8.71 -2.09
CA THR A 109 0.03 10.08 -1.79
C THR A 109 1.46 10.29 -2.28
N PRO A 110 1.68 10.89 -3.48
CA PRO A 110 3.03 11.05 -4.05
C PRO A 110 4.02 11.70 -3.08
N VAL A 111 3.58 12.71 -2.34
CA VAL A 111 4.40 13.40 -1.33
C VAL A 111 4.85 12.47 -0.21
N ALA A 112 3.99 11.55 0.24
CA ALA A 112 4.35 10.59 1.29
C ALA A 112 5.40 9.59 0.81
N LEU A 113 5.29 9.11 -0.43
CA LEU A 113 6.25 8.20 -1.05
C LEU A 113 7.59 8.88 -1.36
N SER A 114 7.58 10.17 -1.67
CA SER A 114 8.77 10.97 -1.97
C SER A 114 9.59 11.33 -0.73
N ARG A 115 8.94 11.51 0.43
CA ARG A 115 9.48 12.27 1.57
C ARG A 115 10.80 11.71 2.14
N ALA A 116 10.94 10.39 2.22
CA ALA A 116 12.10 9.75 2.83
C ALA A 116 13.41 10.06 2.07
N GLU A 117 13.37 10.01 0.75
CA GLU A 117 14.53 10.17 -0.14
C GLU A 117 14.44 11.44 -1.01
N ARG A 118 13.40 12.25 -0.83
CA ARG A 118 13.15 13.48 -1.62
C ARG A 118 13.06 13.22 -3.12
N PHE A 119 12.42 12.13 -3.51
CA PHE A 119 12.22 11.83 -4.93
C PHE A 119 11.40 12.91 -5.62
N PRO A 120 11.67 13.27 -6.88
CA PRO A 120 10.80 14.12 -7.67
C PRO A 120 9.37 13.53 -7.74
N LEU A 121 8.35 14.36 -7.52
CA LEU A 121 6.95 13.88 -7.50
C LEU A 121 6.54 13.24 -8.82
N HIS A 122 7.01 13.82 -9.95
CA HIS A 122 6.80 13.26 -11.28
C HIS A 122 7.31 11.82 -11.38
N ASP A 123 8.51 11.53 -10.86
CA ASP A 123 9.09 10.19 -10.92
C ASP A 123 8.28 9.19 -10.08
N VAL A 124 7.90 9.59 -8.86
CA VAL A 124 7.07 8.76 -7.97
C VAL A 124 5.74 8.40 -8.64
N ILE A 125 5.07 9.37 -9.26
CA ILE A 125 3.80 9.14 -9.98
C ILE A 125 4.04 8.17 -11.14
N ASN A 126 5.08 8.37 -11.94
CA ASN A 126 5.42 7.50 -13.06
C ASN A 126 5.71 6.06 -12.61
N TRP A 127 6.46 5.87 -11.51
CA TRP A 127 6.74 4.53 -10.99
C TRP A 127 5.47 3.80 -10.55
N VAL A 128 4.57 4.48 -9.85
CA VAL A 128 3.28 3.89 -9.43
C VAL A 128 2.41 3.59 -10.64
N VAL A 129 2.31 4.52 -11.61
CA VAL A 129 1.52 4.32 -12.84
C VAL A 129 2.04 3.14 -13.65
N ALA A 130 3.36 3.09 -13.91
CA ALA A 130 3.98 2.02 -14.68
C ALA A 130 3.77 0.65 -14.01
N SER A 131 4.05 0.55 -12.71
CA SER A 131 3.91 -0.71 -11.96
C SER A 131 2.48 -1.19 -11.85
N SER A 132 1.56 -0.25 -11.61
CA SER A 132 0.13 -0.56 -11.55
C SER A 132 -0.38 -1.08 -12.90
N LYS A 133 0.00 -0.45 -14.00
CA LYS A 133 -0.38 -0.86 -15.36
C LYS A 133 0.19 -2.23 -15.73
N GLU A 134 1.46 -2.48 -15.41
CA GLU A 134 2.10 -3.79 -15.60
C GLU A 134 1.37 -4.89 -14.83
N ALA A 135 1.16 -4.68 -13.53
CA ALA A 135 0.49 -5.66 -12.69
C ALA A 135 -0.98 -5.88 -13.07
N ALA A 136 -1.70 -4.81 -13.43
CA ALA A 136 -3.08 -4.90 -13.90
C ALA A 136 -3.20 -5.79 -15.16
N GLY A 137 -2.29 -5.63 -16.12
CA GLY A 137 -2.24 -6.50 -17.30
C GLY A 137 -1.86 -7.95 -16.95
N ARG A 138 -0.90 -8.15 -16.06
CA ARG A 138 -0.44 -9.49 -15.65
C ARG A 138 -1.51 -10.30 -14.93
N TYR A 139 -2.29 -9.66 -14.06
CA TYR A 139 -3.29 -10.31 -13.20
C TYR A 139 -4.71 -10.17 -13.71
N ASN A 140 -4.93 -9.55 -14.87
CA ASN A 140 -6.25 -9.33 -15.49
C ASN A 140 -7.25 -8.66 -14.51
N ILE A 141 -6.82 -7.57 -13.90
CA ILE A 141 -7.60 -6.72 -13.01
C ILE A 141 -7.65 -5.29 -13.55
N ASN A 142 -8.80 -4.62 -13.45
CA ASN A 142 -8.92 -3.21 -13.84
C ASN A 142 -8.53 -2.33 -12.64
N VAL A 143 -7.46 -1.55 -12.80
CA VAL A 143 -6.97 -0.65 -11.74
C VAL A 143 -7.11 0.80 -12.18
N LYS A 144 -7.71 1.62 -11.32
CA LYS A 144 -7.70 3.08 -11.41
C LYS A 144 -6.86 3.63 -10.27
N LEU A 145 -6.12 4.69 -10.56
CA LEU A 145 -5.26 5.36 -9.59
C LEU A 145 -5.88 6.66 -9.11
N ILE A 146 -5.75 6.96 -7.82
CA ILE A 146 -6.13 8.21 -7.21
C ILE A 146 -4.88 8.82 -6.58
N ALA A 147 -4.27 9.80 -7.25
CA ALA A 147 -3.20 10.60 -6.65
C ALA A 147 -3.82 11.58 -5.65
N SER A 148 -3.35 11.56 -4.41
CA SER A 148 -3.92 12.37 -3.35
C SER A 148 -2.89 13.29 -2.70
N VAL A 149 -3.38 14.40 -2.18
CA VAL A 149 -2.61 15.36 -1.39
C VAL A 149 -3.20 15.45 0.01
N ASN A 150 -2.33 15.44 1.02
CA ASN A 150 -2.78 15.58 2.40
C ASN A 150 -3.22 17.03 2.66
N ARG A 151 -4.24 17.20 3.51
CA ARG A 151 -4.83 18.52 3.82
C ARG A 151 -3.83 19.52 4.43
N HIS A 152 -2.74 19.05 5.01
CA HIS A 152 -1.72 19.90 5.64
C HIS A 152 -0.58 20.29 4.67
N GLU A 153 -0.58 19.78 3.45
CA GLU A 153 0.38 20.20 2.41
C GLU A 153 -0.02 21.58 1.86
N SER A 154 0.93 22.29 1.26
CA SER A 154 0.67 23.61 0.69
C SER A 154 -0.13 23.52 -0.64
N ALA A 155 -0.72 24.65 -1.03
CA ALA A 155 -1.45 24.76 -2.30
C ALA A 155 -0.52 24.48 -3.50
N GLU A 156 0.73 24.94 -3.45
CA GLU A 156 1.72 24.72 -4.52
C GLU A 156 2.02 23.25 -4.72
N ILE A 157 2.10 22.46 -3.63
CA ILE A 157 2.27 21.00 -3.73
C ILE A 157 1.02 20.35 -4.30
N ALA A 158 -0.17 20.82 -3.90
CA ALA A 158 -1.41 20.30 -4.45
C ALA A 158 -1.53 20.56 -5.97
N GLU A 159 -1.15 21.74 -6.41
CA GLU A 159 -1.09 22.10 -7.83
C GLU A 159 -0.08 21.23 -8.59
N GLN A 160 1.13 21.04 -8.05
CA GLN A 160 2.12 20.16 -8.66
C GLN A 160 1.59 18.75 -8.88
N VAL A 161 0.93 18.14 -7.86
CA VAL A 161 0.37 16.80 -8.00
C VAL A 161 -0.80 16.74 -9.00
N ALA A 162 -1.59 17.82 -9.09
CA ALA A 162 -2.74 17.87 -10.00
C ALA A 162 -2.33 18.02 -11.49
N TRP A 163 -1.17 18.60 -11.77
CA TRP A 163 -0.66 18.82 -13.13
C TRP A 163 0.28 17.71 -13.64
N LEU A 164 0.61 16.71 -12.83
CA LEU A 164 1.44 15.56 -13.20
C LEU A 164 0.62 14.35 -13.64
#